data_bfb4aa63275eba24bc35a6c00d319309
#
_entry.id   bfb4aa63275eba24bc35a6c00d319309
#
_cell.length_a   1.000
_cell.length_b   1.000
_cell.length_c   1.000
_cell.angle_alpha   90.00
_cell.angle_beta   90.00
_cell.angle_gamma   90.00
#
_symmetry.space_group_name_H-M   'P 1'
#
loop_
_entity.id
_entity.type
_entity.pdbx_description
1 polymer ?
#
loop_
_entity_poly.entity_id
_entity_poly.type
_entity_poly.pdbx_seq_one_letter_code
_entity_poly.pdbx_strand_id
1 'polypeptide(L)'
;MKTQEMLQKEEALERRIESYWDARSPKFSAVRRRELEGSDAARWQKFIASHLPEKKPLRVLDVGTGAGFFVVLLTRMGHEVTGIDMSAGMIDEAQKNLAAFGCRADLRKMNAQQLDFSDEFFDVVISRNLTWTLPDAMEAYREWHRVLRAGGMLLNFDSDYGETTFSAADARDSVHTGIGEALLIECNKIKDELRVSTHRRPLWDADLLEKLGFSVQYDADIASLVHGDESLRYDDVPLFGIYAKKVK
;
A
#
# COMPACT_ATOMS: atom_id res chain seq x y z
N MET A 1 -19.39 5.44 -19.28
CA MET A 1 -19.47 3.98 -19.05
C MET A 1 -18.29 3.33 -19.76
N LYS A 2 -17.54 2.45 -19.08
CA LYS A 2 -16.47 1.63 -19.70
C LYS A 2 -17.11 0.66 -20.71
N THR A 3 -16.46 0.42 -21.87
CA THR A 3 -16.92 -0.58 -22.83
C THR A 3 -16.62 -1.99 -22.33
N GLN A 4 -17.29 -3.01 -22.88
CA GLN A 4 -17.03 -4.42 -22.50
C GLN A 4 -15.58 -4.82 -22.76
N GLU A 5 -14.97 -4.34 -23.85
CA GLU A 5 -13.55 -4.57 -24.16
C GLU A 5 -12.62 -3.95 -23.12
N MET A 6 -12.93 -2.73 -22.63
CA MET A 6 -12.17 -2.08 -21.59
C MET A 6 -12.22 -2.85 -20.26
N LEU A 7 -13.41 -3.34 -19.90
CA LEU A 7 -13.58 -4.16 -18.69
C LEU A 7 -12.78 -5.47 -18.76
N GLN A 8 -12.81 -6.16 -19.90
CA GLN A 8 -12.04 -7.40 -20.10
C GLN A 8 -10.53 -7.17 -20.04
N LYS A 9 -10.02 -6.03 -20.54
CA LYS A 9 -8.60 -5.67 -20.45
C LYS A 9 -8.21 -5.38 -18.98
N GLU A 10 -9.05 -4.67 -18.27
CA GLU A 10 -8.85 -4.34 -16.86
C GLU A 10 -8.81 -5.61 -15.99
N GLU A 11 -9.78 -6.51 -16.14
CA GLU A 11 -9.79 -7.82 -15.47
C GLU A 11 -8.56 -8.68 -15.82
N ALA A 12 -8.09 -8.64 -17.07
CA ALA A 12 -6.89 -9.36 -17.48
C ALA A 12 -5.64 -8.80 -16.81
N LEU A 13 -5.55 -7.47 -16.67
CA LEU A 13 -4.45 -6.78 -15.98
C LEU A 13 -4.50 -7.08 -14.48
N GLU A 14 -5.66 -7.05 -13.84
CA GLU A 14 -5.84 -7.40 -12.43
C GLU A 14 -5.36 -8.84 -12.15
N ARG A 15 -5.73 -9.82 -12.98
CA ARG A 15 -5.24 -11.20 -12.83
C ARG A 15 -3.72 -11.31 -12.96
N ARG A 16 -3.07 -10.51 -13.81
CA ARG A 16 -1.60 -10.47 -13.93
C ARG A 16 -0.97 -9.87 -12.69
N ILE A 17 -1.55 -8.80 -12.16
CA ILE A 17 -1.09 -8.15 -10.91
C ILE A 17 -1.21 -9.12 -9.74
N GLU A 18 -2.36 -9.80 -9.59
CA GLU A 18 -2.56 -10.83 -8.57
C GLU A 18 -1.50 -11.93 -8.67
N SER A 19 -1.32 -12.51 -9.86
CA SER A 19 -0.33 -13.58 -10.09
C SER A 19 1.10 -13.13 -9.80
N TYR A 20 1.44 -11.89 -10.14
CA TYR A 20 2.73 -11.30 -9.84
C TYR A 20 2.97 -11.21 -8.32
N TRP A 21 2.01 -10.69 -7.56
CA TRP A 21 2.13 -10.56 -6.11
C TRP A 21 2.06 -11.90 -5.39
N ASP A 22 1.29 -12.87 -5.88
CA ASP A 22 1.31 -14.25 -5.37
C ASP A 22 2.72 -14.86 -5.49
N ALA A 23 3.34 -14.73 -6.66
CA ALA A 23 4.71 -15.23 -6.88
C ALA A 23 5.77 -14.50 -6.04
N ARG A 24 5.53 -13.24 -5.68
CA ARG A 24 6.41 -12.40 -4.87
C ARG A 24 6.27 -12.63 -3.37
N SER A 25 5.13 -13.12 -2.91
CA SER A 25 4.71 -13.07 -1.52
C SER A 25 5.74 -13.65 -0.51
N PRO A 26 6.42 -14.80 -0.74
CA PRO A 26 7.35 -15.34 0.26
C PRO A 26 8.59 -14.45 0.47
N LYS A 27 9.17 -13.93 -0.63
CA LYS A 27 10.36 -13.08 -0.55
C LYS A 27 10.02 -11.69 -0.03
N PHE A 28 8.88 -11.15 -0.44
CA PHE A 28 8.37 -9.89 0.06
C PHE A 28 8.10 -9.96 1.56
N SER A 29 7.49 -11.06 2.03
CA SER A 29 7.26 -11.31 3.46
C SER A 29 8.56 -11.34 4.27
N ALA A 30 9.61 -11.97 3.77
CA ALA A 30 10.90 -12.01 4.45
C ALA A 30 11.48 -10.61 4.70
N VAL A 31 11.34 -9.69 3.73
CA VAL A 31 11.76 -8.29 3.89
C VAL A 31 10.89 -7.57 4.92
N ARG A 32 9.56 -7.69 4.83
CA ARG A 32 8.63 -7.06 5.79
C ARG A 32 8.87 -7.55 7.22
N ARG A 33 9.22 -8.82 7.39
CA ARG A 33 9.59 -9.37 8.71
C ARG A 33 10.86 -8.73 9.26
N ARG A 34 11.89 -8.57 8.43
CA ARG A 34 13.13 -7.87 8.84
C ARG A 34 12.85 -6.43 9.27
N GLU A 35 12.02 -5.70 8.52
CA GLU A 35 11.59 -4.35 8.92
C GLU A 35 10.84 -4.36 10.27
N LEU A 36 9.96 -5.36 10.52
CA LEU A 36 9.23 -5.50 11.78
C LEU A 36 10.13 -5.84 12.97
N GLU A 37 11.23 -6.54 12.73
CA GLU A 37 12.23 -6.91 13.75
C GLU A 37 13.31 -5.83 13.93
N GLY A 38 13.48 -4.95 12.94
CA GLY A 38 14.50 -3.93 12.89
C GLY A 38 14.07 -2.56 13.46
N SER A 39 14.92 -1.58 13.27
CA SER A 39 14.68 -0.18 13.71
C SER A 39 13.56 0.52 12.94
N ASP A 40 13.27 0.07 11.72
CA ASP A 40 12.27 0.67 10.86
C ASP A 40 10.86 0.57 11.45
N ALA A 41 10.55 -0.53 12.15
CA ALA A 41 9.26 -0.68 12.84
C ALA A 41 9.00 0.49 13.82
N ALA A 42 9.98 0.82 14.67
CA ALA A 42 9.84 1.91 15.63
C ALA A 42 9.75 3.29 14.96
N ARG A 43 10.48 3.50 13.85
CA ARG A 43 10.42 4.72 13.06
C ARG A 43 9.03 4.89 12.41
N TRP A 44 8.53 3.87 11.73
CA TRP A 44 7.18 3.84 11.17
C TRP A 44 6.12 4.06 12.24
N GLN A 45 6.22 3.37 13.39
CA GLN A 45 5.27 3.54 14.48
C GLN A 45 5.21 4.99 14.96
N LYS A 46 6.37 5.62 15.21
CA LYS A 46 6.45 7.03 15.61
C LYS A 46 5.87 7.96 14.56
N PHE A 47 6.22 7.71 13.28
CA PHE A 47 5.78 8.51 12.16
C PHE A 47 4.26 8.44 11.96
N ILE A 48 3.70 7.23 11.92
CA ILE A 48 2.25 7.04 11.77
C ILE A 48 1.51 7.67 12.97
N ALA A 49 2.00 7.48 14.21
CA ALA A 49 1.36 8.01 15.40
C ALA A 49 1.18 9.54 15.36
N SER A 50 2.08 10.28 14.70
CA SER A 50 1.98 11.73 14.56
C SER A 50 0.90 12.19 13.58
N HIS A 51 0.35 11.28 12.76
CA HIS A 51 -0.68 11.55 11.76
C HIS A 51 -2.04 10.91 12.11
N LEU A 52 -2.08 10.08 13.16
CA LEU A 52 -3.32 9.44 13.59
C LEU A 52 -4.17 10.39 14.48
N PRO A 53 -5.51 10.26 14.43
CA PRO A 53 -6.38 10.89 15.40
C PRO A 53 -6.04 10.46 16.84
N GLU A 54 -6.21 11.37 17.83
CA GLU A 54 -5.92 11.08 19.25
C GLU A 54 -6.82 10.00 19.87
N LYS A 55 -8.02 9.80 19.29
CA LYS A 55 -8.98 8.78 19.74
C LYS A 55 -8.39 7.37 19.65
N LYS A 56 -8.57 6.55 20.67
CA LYS A 56 -8.18 5.13 20.69
C LYS A 56 -9.29 4.26 21.33
N PRO A 57 -9.49 3.02 20.87
CA PRO A 57 -8.94 2.44 19.64
C PRO A 57 -9.51 3.10 18.38
N LEU A 58 -8.76 3.06 17.28
CA LEU A 58 -9.22 3.43 15.94
C LEU A 58 -9.57 2.15 15.17
N ARG A 59 -10.61 2.21 14.33
CA ARG A 59 -10.85 1.21 13.29
C ARG A 59 -10.04 1.59 12.06
N VAL A 60 -9.07 0.76 11.69
CA VAL A 60 -8.12 1.02 10.61
C VAL A 60 -8.25 -0.02 9.52
N LEU A 61 -8.34 0.43 8.27
CA LEU A 61 -8.23 -0.41 7.08
C LEU A 61 -6.84 -0.25 6.47
N ASP A 62 -6.07 -1.34 6.42
CA ASP A 62 -4.81 -1.43 5.69
C ASP A 62 -5.07 -2.02 4.31
N VAL A 63 -5.03 -1.17 3.28
CA VAL A 63 -5.34 -1.53 1.89
C VAL A 63 -4.07 -1.90 1.14
N GLY A 64 -4.04 -3.09 0.54
CA GLY A 64 -2.83 -3.68 0.00
C GLY A 64 -1.87 -4.04 1.13
N THR A 65 -2.40 -4.73 2.15
CA THR A 65 -1.65 -5.04 3.38
C THR A 65 -0.37 -5.85 3.11
N GLY A 66 -0.28 -6.51 1.94
CA GLY A 66 0.83 -7.38 1.59
C GLY A 66 1.06 -8.42 2.68
N ALA A 67 2.28 -8.55 3.15
CA ALA A 67 2.65 -9.46 4.24
C ALA A 67 2.32 -8.93 5.66
N GLY A 68 1.45 -7.91 5.79
CA GLY A 68 0.89 -7.48 7.07
C GLY A 68 1.74 -6.54 7.90
N PHE A 69 2.64 -5.76 7.29
CA PHE A 69 3.52 -4.85 8.03
C PHE A 69 2.75 -3.84 8.89
N PHE A 70 1.83 -3.07 8.27
CA PHE A 70 1.04 -2.09 9.03
C PHE A 70 0.01 -2.75 9.94
N VAL A 71 -0.58 -3.88 9.52
CA VAL A 71 -1.49 -4.62 10.41
C VAL A 71 -0.81 -5.00 11.73
N VAL A 72 0.43 -5.51 11.69
CA VAL A 72 1.20 -5.84 12.91
C VAL A 72 1.49 -4.59 13.73
N LEU A 73 1.99 -3.52 13.11
CA LEU A 73 2.33 -2.27 13.82
C LEU A 73 1.11 -1.65 14.49
N LEU A 74 0.03 -1.47 13.77
CA LEU A 74 -1.19 -0.79 14.25
C LEU A 74 -1.93 -1.61 15.31
N THR A 75 -1.92 -2.95 15.18
CA THR A 75 -2.46 -3.84 16.22
C THR A 75 -1.66 -3.70 17.53
N ARG A 76 -0.32 -3.63 17.43
CA ARG A 76 0.55 -3.39 18.61
C ARG A 76 0.35 -2.00 19.22
N MET A 77 -0.09 -1.03 18.44
CA MET A 77 -0.47 0.30 18.93
C MET A 77 -1.85 0.32 19.60
N GLY A 78 -2.58 -0.81 19.61
CA GLY A 78 -3.87 -0.97 20.26
C GLY A 78 -5.06 -0.56 19.40
N HIS A 79 -4.93 -0.60 18.07
CA HIS A 79 -6.02 -0.31 17.14
C HIS A 79 -6.74 -1.60 16.67
N GLU A 80 -7.98 -1.45 16.22
CA GLU A 80 -8.75 -2.50 15.55
C GLU A 80 -8.45 -2.46 14.05
N VAL A 81 -7.70 -3.46 13.55
CA VAL A 81 -7.16 -3.42 12.19
C VAL A 81 -7.80 -4.50 11.32
N THR A 82 -8.24 -4.09 10.14
CA THR A 82 -8.58 -4.97 9.03
C THR A 82 -7.56 -4.77 7.92
N GLY A 83 -6.93 -5.85 7.46
CA GLY A 83 -6.01 -5.83 6.32
C GLY A 83 -6.63 -6.49 5.10
N ILE A 84 -6.51 -5.87 3.93
CA ILE A 84 -6.97 -6.47 2.68
C ILE A 84 -5.85 -6.50 1.64
N ASP A 85 -5.84 -7.56 0.84
CA ASP A 85 -4.98 -7.70 -0.34
C ASP A 85 -5.67 -8.55 -1.40
N MET A 86 -5.40 -8.30 -2.68
CA MET A 86 -5.95 -9.11 -3.77
C MET A 86 -5.22 -10.45 -3.91
N SER A 87 -3.97 -10.55 -3.47
CA SER A 87 -3.14 -11.75 -3.50
C SER A 87 -3.45 -12.67 -2.32
N ALA A 88 -3.86 -13.90 -2.60
CA ALA A 88 -4.04 -14.92 -1.58
C ALA A 88 -2.71 -15.26 -0.88
N GLY A 89 -1.62 -15.32 -1.64
CA GLY A 89 -0.28 -15.55 -1.11
C GLY A 89 0.18 -14.46 -0.13
N MET A 90 -0.17 -13.19 -0.38
CA MET A 90 0.10 -12.10 0.56
C MET A 90 -0.72 -12.25 1.84
N ILE A 91 -2.00 -12.56 1.76
CA ILE A 91 -2.85 -12.81 2.93
C ILE A 91 -2.32 -13.97 3.78
N ASP A 92 -1.89 -15.07 3.16
CA ASP A 92 -1.28 -16.20 3.86
C ASP A 92 0.00 -15.78 4.60
N GLU A 93 0.85 -14.98 3.98
CA GLU A 93 2.06 -14.46 4.61
C GLU A 93 1.74 -13.47 5.74
N ALA A 94 0.74 -12.62 5.57
CA ALA A 94 0.28 -11.71 6.63
C ALA A 94 -0.22 -12.48 7.86
N GLN A 95 -0.97 -13.58 7.67
CA GLN A 95 -1.42 -14.44 8.75
C GLN A 95 -0.24 -15.06 9.52
N LYS A 96 0.78 -15.56 8.80
CA LYS A 96 2.01 -16.10 9.41
C LYS A 96 2.75 -15.03 10.22
N ASN A 97 2.85 -13.82 9.70
CA ASN A 97 3.50 -12.72 10.39
C ASN A 97 2.71 -12.28 11.63
N LEU A 98 1.39 -12.13 11.54
CA LEU A 98 0.55 -11.83 12.71
C LEU A 98 0.76 -12.88 13.82
N ALA A 99 0.74 -14.15 13.47
CA ALA A 99 0.98 -15.23 14.45
C ALA A 99 2.39 -15.14 15.06
N ALA A 100 3.43 -14.90 14.25
CA ALA A 100 4.82 -14.79 14.71
C ALA A 100 5.02 -13.61 15.67
N PHE A 101 4.29 -12.51 15.47
CA PHE A 101 4.35 -11.32 16.33
C PHE A 101 3.29 -11.30 17.45
N GLY A 102 2.53 -12.39 17.65
CA GLY A 102 1.50 -12.48 18.67
C GLY A 102 0.33 -11.53 18.50
N CYS A 103 0.05 -11.11 17.28
CA CYS A 103 -1.03 -10.20 16.90
C CYS A 103 -2.24 -10.96 16.36
N ARG A 104 -3.41 -10.31 16.42
CA ARG A 104 -4.64 -10.79 15.76
C ARG A 104 -5.33 -9.63 15.07
N ALA A 105 -5.73 -9.83 13.83
CA ALA A 105 -6.47 -8.87 13.03
C ALA A 105 -7.37 -9.60 12.03
N ASP A 106 -8.33 -8.91 11.45
CA ASP A 106 -9.15 -9.41 10.35
C ASP A 106 -8.36 -9.26 9.04
N LEU A 107 -8.14 -10.36 8.31
CA LEU A 107 -7.47 -10.37 7.02
C LEU A 107 -8.37 -10.93 5.95
N ARG A 108 -8.54 -10.21 4.84
CA ARG A 108 -9.45 -10.62 3.76
C ARG A 108 -8.78 -10.49 2.41
N LYS A 109 -9.01 -11.48 1.53
CA LYS A 109 -8.72 -11.32 0.11
C LYS A 109 -9.79 -10.40 -0.49
N MET A 110 -9.37 -9.23 -1.01
CA MET A 110 -10.28 -8.21 -1.53
C MET A 110 -9.58 -7.27 -2.51
N ASN A 111 -10.32 -6.77 -3.51
CA ASN A 111 -9.82 -5.76 -4.44
C ASN A 111 -9.90 -4.36 -3.80
N ALA A 112 -8.79 -3.62 -3.84
CA ALA A 112 -8.69 -2.26 -3.32
C ALA A 112 -9.63 -1.24 -4.00
N GLN A 113 -10.09 -1.56 -5.20
CA GLN A 113 -10.98 -0.72 -6.02
C GLN A 113 -12.46 -1.05 -5.80
N GLN A 114 -12.77 -2.10 -5.03
CA GLN A 114 -14.15 -2.54 -4.75
C GLN A 114 -14.22 -3.12 -3.34
N LEU A 115 -14.60 -2.30 -2.38
CA LEU A 115 -14.58 -2.64 -0.97
C LEU A 115 -15.94 -3.16 -0.48
N ASP A 116 -15.95 -4.36 0.11
CA ASP A 116 -17.14 -4.92 0.76
C ASP A 116 -17.22 -4.48 2.23
N PHE A 117 -17.33 -3.17 2.42
CA PHE A 117 -17.55 -2.52 3.72
C PHE A 117 -18.62 -1.46 3.59
N SER A 118 -19.32 -1.21 4.68
CA SER A 118 -20.30 -0.12 4.77
C SER A 118 -19.63 1.25 4.62
N ASP A 119 -20.39 2.21 4.14
CA ASP A 119 -19.98 3.62 4.16
C ASP A 119 -19.61 4.05 5.57
N GLU A 120 -18.63 4.93 5.68
CA GLU A 120 -18.22 5.57 6.93
C GLU A 120 -17.85 4.60 8.07
N PHE A 121 -17.32 3.42 7.73
CA PHE A 121 -16.99 2.38 8.70
C PHE A 121 -15.67 2.59 9.42
N PHE A 122 -14.65 3.11 8.71
CA PHE A 122 -13.28 3.24 9.24
C PHE A 122 -12.96 4.65 9.72
N ASP A 123 -12.15 4.73 10.78
CA ASP A 123 -11.55 5.98 11.25
C ASP A 123 -10.34 6.38 10.38
N VAL A 124 -9.59 5.38 9.91
CA VAL A 124 -8.37 5.55 9.11
C VAL A 124 -8.33 4.52 7.99
N VAL A 125 -7.94 4.95 6.80
CA VAL A 125 -7.46 4.08 5.72
C VAL A 125 -5.97 4.33 5.55
N ILE A 126 -5.18 3.27 5.51
CA ILE A 126 -3.72 3.35 5.31
C ILE A 126 -3.31 2.44 4.15
N SER A 127 -2.30 2.86 3.39
CA SER A 127 -1.74 2.08 2.31
C SER A 127 -0.25 2.36 2.14
N ARG A 128 0.53 1.35 1.69
CA ARG A 128 1.95 1.50 1.38
C ARG A 128 2.33 0.70 0.14
N ASN A 129 2.95 1.37 -0.84
CA ASN A 129 3.43 0.76 -2.07
C ASN A 129 2.33 -0.01 -2.85
N LEU A 130 1.12 0.54 -2.90
CA LEU A 130 -0.02 -0.08 -3.57
C LEU A 130 -0.49 0.72 -4.77
N THR A 131 -0.68 2.03 -4.61
CA THR A 131 -1.41 2.83 -5.61
C THR A 131 -0.71 2.90 -6.96
N TRP A 132 0.62 2.69 -6.98
CA TRP A 132 1.39 2.57 -8.23
C TRP A 132 1.06 1.32 -9.06
N THR A 133 0.37 0.31 -8.47
CA THR A 133 0.01 -0.95 -9.13
C THR A 133 -1.49 -1.07 -9.44
N LEU A 134 -2.28 -0.03 -9.15
CA LEU A 134 -3.72 -0.09 -9.35
C LEU A 134 -4.13 0.24 -10.79
N PRO A 135 -4.93 -0.59 -11.44
CA PRO A 135 -5.52 -0.30 -12.75
C PRO A 135 -6.32 1.00 -12.79
N ASP A 136 -7.09 1.26 -11.73
CA ASP A 136 -7.87 2.49 -11.56
C ASP A 136 -7.70 3.07 -10.14
N ALA A 137 -6.60 3.81 -9.93
CA ALA A 137 -6.34 4.46 -8.64
C ALA A 137 -7.42 5.48 -8.26
N MET A 138 -8.12 6.08 -9.25
CA MET A 138 -9.23 7.00 -8.99
C MET A 138 -10.41 6.26 -8.35
N GLU A 139 -10.76 5.06 -8.85
CA GLU A 139 -11.83 4.26 -8.27
C GLU A 139 -11.47 3.77 -6.87
N ALA A 140 -10.21 3.37 -6.65
CA ALA A 140 -9.72 3.02 -5.32
C ALA A 140 -9.88 4.20 -4.34
N TYR A 141 -9.47 5.41 -4.71
CA TYR A 141 -9.63 6.59 -3.85
C TYR A 141 -11.09 6.94 -3.57
N ARG A 142 -12.03 6.70 -4.51
CA ARG A 142 -13.47 6.86 -4.27
C ARG A 142 -13.98 5.87 -3.23
N GLU A 143 -13.60 4.60 -3.35
CA GLU A 143 -13.97 3.56 -2.39
C GLU A 143 -13.38 3.82 -1.00
N TRP A 144 -12.10 4.27 -0.94
CA TRP A 144 -11.46 4.63 0.32
C TRP A 144 -12.13 5.85 0.97
N HIS A 145 -12.53 6.85 0.16
CA HIS A 145 -13.34 7.96 0.65
C HIS A 145 -14.70 7.49 1.16
N ARG A 146 -15.39 6.60 0.44
CA ARG A 146 -16.71 6.07 0.84
C ARG A 146 -16.65 5.39 2.20
N VAL A 147 -15.70 4.50 2.42
CA VAL A 147 -15.60 3.73 3.67
C VAL A 147 -15.02 4.51 4.84
N LEU A 148 -14.35 5.64 4.61
CA LEU A 148 -13.90 6.55 5.65
C LEU A 148 -15.08 7.35 6.20
N ARG A 149 -15.17 7.47 7.53
CA ARG A 149 -16.13 8.38 8.18
C ARG A 149 -15.76 9.85 7.93
N ALA A 150 -16.72 10.73 8.11
CA ALA A 150 -16.46 12.17 8.12
C ALA A 150 -15.36 12.51 9.16
N GLY A 151 -14.37 13.31 8.75
CA GLY A 151 -13.20 13.62 9.56
C GLY A 151 -12.18 12.49 9.71
N GLY A 152 -12.39 11.33 9.05
CA GLY A 152 -11.44 10.23 8.97
C GLY A 152 -10.20 10.58 8.15
N MET A 153 -9.13 9.81 8.33
CA MET A 153 -7.81 10.05 7.72
C MET A 153 -7.45 8.98 6.71
N LEU A 154 -6.98 9.41 5.54
CA LEU A 154 -6.27 8.56 4.58
C LEU A 154 -4.77 8.85 4.70
N LEU A 155 -3.98 7.80 4.92
CA LEU A 155 -2.51 7.83 4.90
C LEU A 155 -2.04 6.96 3.74
N ASN A 156 -1.44 7.55 2.71
CA ASN A 156 -0.91 6.80 1.56
C ASN A 156 0.59 7.06 1.40
N PHE A 157 1.38 6.00 1.44
CA PHE A 157 2.83 6.03 1.30
C PHE A 157 3.22 5.25 0.04
N ASP A 158 3.76 5.95 -0.96
CA ASP A 158 4.07 5.34 -2.26
C ASP A 158 5.23 6.05 -2.96
N SER A 159 5.63 5.57 -4.12
CA SER A 159 6.68 6.16 -4.94
C SER A 159 6.19 6.40 -6.37
N ASP A 160 6.84 7.35 -7.06
CA ASP A 160 6.57 7.61 -8.47
C ASP A 160 7.48 6.74 -9.34
N TYR A 161 6.98 5.55 -9.69
CA TYR A 161 7.72 4.61 -10.53
C TYR A 161 7.50 4.81 -12.03
N GLY A 162 6.79 5.87 -12.46
CA GLY A 162 6.40 6.07 -13.86
C GLY A 162 7.57 5.96 -14.84
N GLU A 163 8.68 6.63 -14.56
CA GLU A 163 9.88 6.62 -15.38
C GLU A 163 10.90 5.55 -14.98
N THR A 164 10.64 4.76 -13.92
CA THR A 164 11.58 3.76 -13.41
C THR A 164 11.51 2.48 -14.25
N THR A 165 12.66 1.90 -14.57
CA THR A 165 12.78 0.55 -15.13
C THR A 165 13.42 -0.36 -14.10
N PHE A 166 12.69 -1.33 -13.58
CA PHE A 166 13.23 -2.31 -12.65
C PHE A 166 14.18 -3.25 -13.36
N SER A 167 15.40 -3.39 -12.85
CA SER A 167 16.44 -4.24 -13.43
C SER A 167 17.04 -5.22 -12.41
N ALA A 168 17.67 -6.28 -12.91
CA ALA A 168 18.39 -7.23 -12.07
C ALA A 168 19.62 -6.61 -11.38
N ALA A 169 20.17 -5.52 -11.94
CA ALA A 169 21.29 -4.79 -11.33
C ALA A 169 20.83 -4.03 -10.08
N ASP A 170 19.69 -3.34 -10.15
CA ASP A 170 19.11 -2.58 -9.03
C ASP A 170 18.57 -3.51 -7.93
N ALA A 171 18.13 -4.70 -8.32
CA ALA A 171 17.66 -5.71 -7.38
C ALA A 171 18.78 -6.37 -6.57
N ARG A 172 20.06 -6.21 -6.94
CA ARG A 172 21.16 -6.78 -6.17
C ARG A 172 21.36 -6.00 -4.86
N ASP A 173 21.52 -6.76 -3.77
CA ASP A 173 21.77 -6.21 -2.43
C ASP A 173 20.68 -5.21 -1.95
N SER A 174 19.47 -5.32 -2.48
CA SER A 174 18.31 -4.50 -2.13
C SER A 174 17.18 -5.35 -1.53
N VAL A 175 16.11 -4.71 -1.10
CA VAL A 175 14.86 -5.37 -0.69
C VAL A 175 14.21 -6.19 -1.82
N HIS A 176 14.71 -6.05 -3.04
CA HIS A 176 14.29 -6.82 -4.22
C HIS A 176 15.23 -7.98 -4.56
N THR A 177 16.25 -8.25 -3.74
CA THR A 177 17.20 -9.33 -3.97
C THR A 177 16.50 -10.67 -4.20
N GLY A 178 16.92 -11.35 -5.26
CA GLY A 178 16.41 -12.68 -5.64
C GLY A 178 15.08 -12.67 -6.40
N ILE A 179 14.60 -11.51 -6.87
CA ILE A 179 13.54 -11.48 -7.88
C ILE A 179 14.10 -12.11 -9.17
N GLY A 180 13.39 -13.10 -9.71
CA GLY A 180 13.76 -13.69 -11.01
C GLY A 180 13.51 -12.70 -12.15
N GLU A 181 14.34 -12.81 -13.20
CA GLU A 181 14.27 -11.93 -14.38
C GLU A 181 12.86 -11.88 -15.01
N ALA A 182 12.17 -13.03 -15.09
CA ALA A 182 10.81 -13.08 -15.60
C ALA A 182 9.81 -12.20 -14.80
N LEU A 183 9.95 -12.16 -13.49
CA LEU A 183 9.12 -11.30 -12.64
C LEU A 183 9.48 -9.82 -12.79
N LEU A 184 10.74 -9.47 -12.99
CA LEU A 184 11.15 -8.08 -13.26
C LEU A 184 10.59 -7.60 -14.61
N ILE A 185 10.65 -8.44 -15.64
CA ILE A 185 10.04 -8.16 -16.95
C ILE A 185 8.54 -7.95 -16.81
N GLU A 186 7.86 -8.81 -16.07
CA GLU A 186 6.42 -8.71 -15.86
C GLU A 186 6.04 -7.46 -15.05
N CYS A 187 6.84 -7.11 -14.02
CA CYS A 187 6.66 -5.88 -13.24
C CYS A 187 6.71 -4.63 -14.13
N ASN A 188 7.72 -4.54 -15.00
CA ASN A 188 7.84 -3.42 -15.94
C ASN A 188 6.65 -3.36 -16.90
N LYS A 189 6.23 -4.51 -17.47
CA LYS A 189 5.05 -4.57 -18.36
C LYS A 189 3.78 -4.10 -17.65
N ILE A 190 3.53 -4.58 -16.43
CA ILE A 190 2.38 -4.14 -15.63
C ILE A 190 2.45 -2.63 -15.42
N LYS A 191 3.58 -2.11 -14.93
CA LYS A 191 3.78 -0.69 -14.69
C LYS A 191 3.52 0.16 -15.94
N ASP A 192 4.05 -0.25 -17.09
CA ASP A 192 3.92 0.49 -18.35
C ASP A 192 2.49 0.50 -18.92
N GLU A 193 1.67 -0.48 -18.55
CA GLU A 193 0.25 -0.54 -18.92
C GLU A 193 -0.66 0.30 -17.99
N LEU A 194 -0.17 0.68 -16.79
CA LEU A 194 -0.96 1.39 -15.79
C LEU A 194 -1.03 2.89 -16.08
N ARG A 195 -2.24 3.45 -16.04
CA ARG A 195 -2.46 4.89 -16.22
C ARG A 195 -1.77 5.74 -15.16
N VAL A 196 -1.69 5.27 -13.93
CA VAL A 196 -1.03 5.98 -12.83
C VAL A 196 0.44 6.28 -13.15
N SER A 197 1.13 5.41 -13.91
CA SER A 197 2.51 5.59 -14.35
C SER A 197 2.73 6.74 -15.35
N THR A 198 1.66 7.30 -15.91
CA THR A 198 1.74 8.47 -16.81
C THR A 198 1.58 9.80 -16.07
N HIS A 199 1.37 9.79 -14.77
CA HIS A 199 1.13 10.96 -13.95
C HIS A 199 2.29 11.25 -13.01
N ARG A 200 2.59 12.53 -12.79
CA ARG A 200 3.60 12.96 -11.82
C ARG A 200 3.03 12.87 -10.41
N ARG A 201 3.58 11.98 -9.60
CA ARG A 201 3.16 11.73 -8.22
C ARG A 201 4.11 12.39 -7.22
N PRO A 202 3.65 12.79 -6.03
CA PRO A 202 2.29 12.69 -5.48
C PRO A 202 1.33 13.81 -5.91
N LEU A 203 1.74 14.73 -6.78
CA LEU A 203 0.93 15.90 -7.15
C LEU A 203 -0.41 15.53 -7.77
N TRP A 204 -0.40 14.54 -8.66
CA TRP A 204 -1.63 14.04 -9.29
C TRP A 204 -2.58 13.40 -8.27
N ASP A 205 -2.03 12.63 -7.32
CA ASP A 205 -2.83 12.00 -6.24
C ASP A 205 -3.47 13.07 -5.35
N ALA A 206 -2.70 14.09 -4.96
CA ALA A 206 -3.19 15.18 -4.13
C ALA A 206 -4.36 15.93 -4.80
N ASP A 207 -4.19 16.34 -6.06
CA ASP A 207 -5.24 17.00 -6.85
C ASP A 207 -6.50 16.14 -6.98
N LEU A 208 -6.33 14.84 -7.18
CA LEU A 208 -7.45 13.90 -7.26
C LEU A 208 -8.18 13.77 -5.92
N LEU A 209 -7.46 13.63 -4.83
CA LEU A 209 -8.04 13.51 -3.49
C LEU A 209 -8.75 14.80 -3.06
N GLU A 210 -8.21 15.97 -3.39
CA GLU A 210 -8.90 17.26 -3.15
C GLU A 210 -10.24 17.32 -3.89
N LYS A 211 -10.30 16.89 -5.16
CA LYS A 211 -11.54 16.82 -5.94
C LYS A 211 -12.54 15.82 -5.38
N LEU A 212 -12.09 14.81 -4.64
CA LEU A 212 -12.94 13.85 -3.93
C LEU A 212 -13.43 14.34 -2.57
N GLY A 213 -13.02 15.53 -2.11
CA GLY A 213 -13.48 16.13 -0.85
C GLY A 213 -12.55 15.89 0.35
N PHE A 214 -11.28 15.62 0.09
CA PHE A 214 -10.26 15.62 1.14
C PHE A 214 -9.58 16.98 1.29
N SER A 215 -9.13 17.29 2.51
CA SER A 215 -8.09 18.28 2.76
C SER A 215 -6.76 17.55 2.77
N VAL A 216 -5.86 17.89 1.84
CA VAL A 216 -4.64 17.11 1.56
C VAL A 216 -3.39 17.86 1.98
N GLN A 217 -2.46 17.14 2.62
CA GLN A 217 -1.07 17.50 2.82
C GLN A 217 -0.20 16.37 2.31
N TYR A 218 1.01 16.67 1.84
CA TYR A 218 1.96 15.64 1.42
C TYR A 218 3.41 16.06 1.65
N ASP A 219 4.27 15.06 1.81
CA ASP A 219 5.72 15.18 1.77
C ASP A 219 6.23 14.44 0.53
N ALA A 220 7.14 15.07 -0.21
CA ALA A 220 7.68 14.49 -1.43
C ALA A 220 8.64 13.32 -1.17
N ASP A 221 9.26 13.28 0.00
CA ASP A 221 10.15 12.19 0.43
C ASP A 221 10.18 12.07 1.96
N ILE A 222 9.75 10.91 2.46
CA ILE A 222 9.79 10.55 3.88
C ILE A 222 10.78 9.41 4.17
N ALA A 223 11.52 8.93 3.18
CA ALA A 223 12.36 7.75 3.31
C ALA A 223 13.32 7.84 4.52
N SER A 224 13.99 8.98 4.71
CA SER A 224 14.92 9.20 5.83
C SER A 224 14.24 9.20 7.21
N LEU A 225 12.94 9.44 7.28
CA LEU A 225 12.17 9.45 8.52
C LEU A 225 11.79 8.03 8.96
N VAL A 226 11.55 7.13 8.00
CA VAL A 226 10.96 5.81 8.23
C VAL A 226 11.92 4.65 7.98
N HIS A 227 12.94 4.83 7.15
CA HIS A 227 13.98 3.86 6.89
C HIS A 227 15.25 4.24 7.65
N GLY A 228 15.80 3.33 8.41
CA GLY A 228 16.99 3.56 9.22
C GLY A 228 17.82 2.30 9.45
N ASP A 229 17.36 1.16 8.91
CA ASP A 229 18.11 -0.08 8.90
C ASP A 229 19.06 -0.09 7.69
N GLU A 230 20.34 0.20 7.93
CA GLU A 230 21.39 0.23 6.89
C GLU A 230 21.59 -1.14 6.20
N SER A 231 21.07 -2.23 6.79
CA SER A 231 21.10 -3.56 6.19
C SER A 231 19.99 -3.80 5.16
N LEU A 232 19.02 -2.87 5.05
CA LEU A 232 17.92 -2.88 4.09
C LEU A 232 18.11 -1.74 3.10
N ARG A 233 18.58 -2.06 1.91
CA ARG A 233 18.67 -1.08 0.83
C ARG A 233 17.35 -1.02 0.07
N TYR A 234 16.69 0.13 0.13
CA TYR A 234 15.46 0.43 -0.62
C TYR A 234 15.78 0.99 -2.02
N ASP A 235 14.74 1.20 -2.82
CA ASP A 235 14.86 1.86 -4.12
C ASP A 235 15.36 3.30 -3.97
N ASP A 236 16.08 3.79 -4.98
CA ASP A 236 16.53 5.18 -5.03
C ASP A 236 15.41 6.17 -5.42
N VAL A 237 14.17 5.66 -5.58
CA VAL A 237 12.98 6.47 -5.86
C VAL A 237 12.43 7.04 -4.55
N PRO A 238 12.17 8.36 -4.46
CA PRO A 238 11.62 8.97 -3.26
C PRO A 238 10.32 8.30 -2.80
N LEU A 239 10.21 8.03 -1.50
CA LEU A 239 8.99 7.55 -0.86
C LEU A 239 8.18 8.76 -0.40
N PHE A 240 7.10 9.08 -1.10
CA PHE A 240 6.23 10.17 -0.68
C PHE A 240 5.20 9.74 0.37
N GLY A 241 4.73 10.70 1.17
CA GLY A 241 3.61 10.52 2.10
C GLY A 241 2.47 11.46 1.79
N ILE A 242 1.24 10.96 1.71
CA ILE A 242 0.01 11.75 1.58
C ILE A 242 -0.81 11.57 2.86
N TYR A 243 -1.28 12.69 3.40
CA TYR A 243 -2.09 12.79 4.60
C TYR A 243 -3.36 13.54 4.26
N ALA A 244 -4.45 12.81 4.03
CA ALA A 244 -5.68 13.38 3.53
C ALA A 244 -6.80 13.19 4.55
N LYS A 245 -7.43 14.29 4.98
CA LYS A 245 -8.55 14.28 5.91
C LYS A 245 -9.85 14.43 5.14
N LYS A 246 -10.78 13.46 5.29
CA LYS A 246 -12.14 13.56 4.71
C LYS A 246 -12.87 14.75 5.35
N VAL A 247 -13.29 15.73 4.55
CA VAL A 247 -13.90 16.96 5.07
C VAL A 247 -15.37 16.76 5.41
N LYS A 248 -16.10 16.09 4.54
CA LYS A 248 -17.52 15.70 4.74
C LYS A 248 -17.88 14.52 3.85
#